data_f770f66cd4446841bc152c5451e6616c
#
_entry.id   f770f66cd4446841bc152c5451e6616c
#
_cell.length_a   1.000
_cell.length_b   1.000
_cell.length_c   1.000
_cell.angle_alpha   90.00
_cell.angle_beta   90.00
_cell.angle_gamma   90.00
#
_symmetry.space_group_name_H-M   'P 1'
#
loop_
_entity.id
_entity.type
_entity.pdbx_description
1 polymer ?
#
loop_
_entity_poly.entity_id
_entity_poly.type
_entity_poly.pdbx_seq_one_letter_code
_entity_poly.pdbx_strand_id
1 'polypeptide(L)'
;MLVAGWSAGGNIAAVTCQLARDRGGPDIAGQLLVCPVTDCTFDRPSYNDNATGYFLTRSLMYWFWDLYCSPADRTDPRVSPLRGKVAGLPPAFVVTCEFDPLRDEGVAYAEAMAAAGVPVEHLRASGHFHSSFAMVDVVITGVPGRAQMAGALRRFAGLPEVSRGDESSKGHDSPEHRIAAAAS
;
A
#
# COMPACT_ATOMS: atom_id res chain seq x y z
N MET A 1 -12.34 9.24 -10.00
CA MET A 1 -12.28 7.85 -9.44
C MET A 1 -11.00 7.72 -8.64
N LEU A 2 -10.96 6.85 -7.59
CA LEU A 2 -9.74 6.51 -6.86
C LEU A 2 -9.40 5.05 -7.13
N VAL A 3 -8.10 4.73 -7.16
CA VAL A 3 -7.60 3.36 -7.27
C VAL A 3 -6.75 3.04 -6.05
N ALA A 4 -7.02 1.92 -5.40
CA ALA A 4 -6.29 1.49 -4.22
C ALA A 4 -5.92 0.02 -4.32
N GLY A 5 -4.76 -0.35 -3.78
CA GLY A 5 -4.34 -1.74 -3.78
C GLY A 5 -3.26 -2.02 -2.76
N TRP A 6 -3.21 -3.28 -2.35
CA TRP A 6 -2.27 -3.80 -1.39
C TRP A 6 -1.47 -4.96 -1.98
N SER A 7 -0.13 -5.00 -1.75
CA SER A 7 0.73 -6.08 -2.20
C SER A 7 0.59 -6.30 -3.72
N ALA A 8 0.16 -7.47 -4.17
CA ALA A 8 -0.20 -7.74 -5.57
C ALA A 8 -1.33 -6.83 -6.08
N GLY A 9 -2.31 -6.48 -5.22
CA GLY A 9 -3.32 -5.47 -5.55
C GLY A 9 -2.72 -4.08 -5.76
N GLY A 10 -1.64 -3.74 -5.05
CA GLY A 10 -0.86 -2.53 -5.27
C GLY A 10 -0.17 -2.51 -6.63
N ASN A 11 0.32 -3.65 -7.10
CA ASN A 11 0.82 -3.82 -8.47
C ASN A 11 -0.28 -3.52 -9.49
N ILE A 12 -1.43 -4.18 -9.36
CA ILE A 12 -2.57 -3.99 -10.27
C ILE A 12 -3.03 -2.54 -10.26
N ALA A 13 -3.09 -1.89 -9.08
CA ALA A 13 -3.47 -0.49 -8.96
C ALA A 13 -2.50 0.43 -9.71
N ALA A 14 -1.19 0.24 -9.52
CA ALA A 14 -0.15 1.01 -10.20
C ALA A 14 -0.21 0.83 -11.73
N VAL A 15 -0.33 -0.40 -12.20
CA VAL A 15 -0.47 -0.72 -13.63
C VAL A 15 -1.76 -0.12 -14.20
N THR A 16 -2.87 -0.19 -13.45
CA THR A 16 -4.14 0.41 -13.87
C THR A 16 -4.00 1.92 -14.08
N CYS A 17 -3.29 2.63 -13.22
CA CYS A 17 -3.03 4.06 -13.37
C CYS A 17 -2.18 4.35 -14.63
N GLN A 18 -1.15 3.53 -14.91
CA GLN A 18 -0.36 3.67 -16.14
C GLN A 18 -1.20 3.42 -17.39
N LEU A 19 -1.98 2.35 -17.40
CA LEU A 19 -2.84 2.01 -18.54
C LEU A 19 -3.96 3.04 -18.76
N ALA A 20 -4.56 3.56 -17.71
CA ALA A 20 -5.58 4.61 -17.81
C ALA A 20 -5.01 5.86 -18.49
N ARG A 21 -3.85 6.33 -18.03
CA ARG A 21 -3.13 7.45 -18.65
C ARG A 21 -2.81 7.17 -20.13
N ASP A 22 -2.21 6.02 -20.44
CA ASP A 22 -1.68 5.72 -21.77
C ASP A 22 -2.78 5.47 -22.81
N ARG A 23 -3.97 5.02 -22.37
CA ARG A 23 -5.11 4.70 -23.25
C ARG A 23 -6.20 5.76 -23.27
N GLY A 24 -6.02 6.89 -22.57
CA GLY A 24 -7.08 7.89 -22.42
C GLY A 24 -8.29 7.31 -21.67
N GLY A 25 -8.03 6.47 -20.67
CA GLY A 25 -9.04 5.86 -19.82
C GLY A 25 -9.69 6.84 -18.85
N PRO A 26 -10.44 6.36 -17.85
CA PRO A 26 -11.11 7.22 -16.90
C PRO A 26 -10.11 8.04 -16.09
N ASP A 27 -10.48 9.29 -15.74
CA ASP A 27 -9.69 10.14 -14.87
C ASP A 27 -9.58 9.53 -13.47
N ILE A 28 -8.34 9.23 -13.07
CA ILE A 28 -8.00 8.74 -11.74
C ILE A 28 -7.52 9.93 -10.91
N ALA A 29 -8.27 10.28 -9.86
CA ALA A 29 -7.98 11.42 -9.01
C ALA A 29 -6.86 11.15 -7.98
N GLY A 30 -6.53 9.88 -7.73
CA GLY A 30 -5.47 9.49 -6.83
C GLY A 30 -5.30 7.98 -6.73
N GLN A 31 -4.11 7.55 -6.29
CA GLN A 31 -3.77 6.15 -6.08
C GLN A 31 -3.23 5.92 -4.66
N LEU A 32 -3.70 4.86 -4.01
CA LEU A 32 -3.21 4.39 -2.71
C LEU A 32 -2.55 3.03 -2.89
N LEU A 33 -1.25 2.96 -2.65
CA LEU A 33 -0.42 1.78 -2.85
C LEU A 33 0.16 1.32 -1.51
N VAL A 34 -0.30 0.19 -0.98
CA VAL A 34 0.16 -0.33 0.31
C VAL A 34 1.05 -1.53 0.09
N CYS A 35 2.33 -1.43 0.48
CA CYS A 35 3.35 -2.45 0.28
C CYS A 35 3.30 -3.03 -1.15
N PRO A 36 3.33 -2.19 -2.20
CA PRO A 36 3.07 -2.63 -3.57
C PRO A 36 4.21 -3.49 -4.11
N VAL A 37 3.88 -4.51 -4.89
CA VAL A 37 4.83 -5.19 -5.76
C VAL A 37 5.05 -4.31 -6.99
N THR A 38 6.27 -3.85 -7.24
CA THR A 38 6.54 -2.90 -8.32
C THR A 38 7.62 -3.33 -9.30
N ASP A 39 8.43 -4.34 -8.94
CA ASP A 39 9.49 -4.86 -9.79
C ASP A 39 9.69 -6.37 -9.54
N CYS A 40 10.23 -7.07 -10.54
CA CYS A 40 10.55 -8.50 -10.47
C CYS A 40 12.01 -8.80 -10.13
N THR A 41 12.83 -7.80 -9.85
CA THR A 41 14.21 -8.02 -9.41
C THR A 41 14.25 -8.36 -7.93
N PHE A 42 15.00 -9.39 -7.58
CA PHE A 42 15.16 -9.84 -6.19
C PHE A 42 16.53 -9.47 -5.62
N ASP A 43 17.18 -8.47 -6.22
CA ASP A 43 18.55 -8.02 -5.91
C ASP A 43 18.58 -6.83 -4.95
N ARG A 44 17.42 -6.26 -4.60
CA ARG A 44 17.33 -5.15 -3.66
C ARG A 44 17.67 -5.61 -2.24
N PRO A 45 18.34 -4.77 -1.42
CA PRO A 45 18.73 -5.11 -0.05
C PRO A 45 17.61 -5.69 0.79
N SER A 46 16.38 -5.14 0.70
CA SER A 46 15.23 -5.61 1.49
C SER A 46 14.86 -7.08 1.26
N TYR A 47 15.13 -7.64 0.07
CA TYR A 47 14.93 -9.05 -0.21
C TYR A 47 15.92 -9.97 0.54
N ASN A 48 17.09 -9.46 0.92
CA ASN A 48 18.06 -10.18 1.73
C ASN A 48 17.82 -9.94 3.22
N ASP A 49 17.64 -8.65 3.62
CA ASP A 49 17.43 -8.22 4.99
C ASP A 49 16.20 -8.89 5.63
N ASN A 50 15.13 -9.02 4.84
CA ASN A 50 13.82 -9.53 5.25
C ASN A 50 13.48 -10.86 4.55
N ALA A 51 14.48 -11.67 4.20
CA ALA A 51 14.30 -12.92 3.46
C ALA A 51 13.38 -13.92 4.17
N THR A 52 13.41 -13.92 5.51
CA THR A 52 12.68 -14.85 6.39
C THR A 52 12.26 -14.17 7.68
N GLY A 53 11.31 -14.74 8.42
CA GLY A 53 10.97 -14.31 9.78
C GLY A 53 9.87 -13.25 9.87
N TYR A 54 9.45 -12.63 8.77
CA TYR A 54 8.53 -11.50 8.76
C TYR A 54 7.28 -11.74 7.89
N PHE A 55 6.64 -12.89 8.00
CA PHE A 55 5.41 -13.28 7.31
C PHE A 55 5.62 -13.49 5.79
N LEU A 56 5.86 -12.42 4.99
CA LEU A 56 6.25 -12.56 3.59
C LEU A 56 7.73 -12.89 3.50
N THR A 57 8.06 -13.92 2.75
CA THR A 57 9.45 -14.36 2.57
C THR A 57 9.91 -14.16 1.13
N ARG A 58 11.22 -14.07 0.94
CA ARG A 58 11.82 -14.04 -0.40
C ARG A 58 11.43 -15.26 -1.24
N SER A 59 11.40 -16.46 -0.64
CA SER A 59 11.02 -17.68 -1.35
C SER A 59 9.56 -17.68 -1.80
N LEU A 60 8.65 -17.12 -0.98
CA LEU A 60 7.25 -16.93 -1.39
C LEU A 60 7.14 -15.96 -2.56
N MET A 61 7.94 -14.90 -2.58
CA MET A 61 7.93 -13.96 -3.71
C MET A 61 8.39 -14.63 -5.01
N TYR A 62 9.44 -15.47 -4.98
CA TYR A 62 9.83 -16.26 -6.16
C TYR A 62 8.67 -17.12 -6.65
N TRP A 63 8.03 -17.86 -5.74
CA TRP A 63 6.91 -18.74 -6.08
C TRP A 63 5.71 -17.97 -6.66
N PHE A 64 5.34 -16.81 -6.07
CA PHE A 64 4.27 -15.96 -6.61
C PHE A 64 4.59 -15.46 -8.02
N TRP A 65 5.82 -15.05 -8.27
CA TRP A 65 6.23 -14.59 -9.59
C TRP A 65 6.22 -15.73 -10.63
N ASP A 66 6.59 -16.95 -10.23
CA ASP A 66 6.54 -18.12 -11.10
C ASP A 66 5.09 -18.48 -11.50
N LEU A 67 4.13 -18.23 -10.61
CA LEU A 67 2.71 -18.42 -10.89
C LEU A 67 2.09 -17.29 -11.70
N TYR A 68 2.59 -16.06 -11.53
CA TYR A 68 1.97 -14.84 -12.09
C TYR A 68 2.25 -14.69 -13.58
N CYS A 69 3.48 -14.89 -14.01
CA CYS A 69 3.88 -14.72 -15.40
C CYS A 69 5.16 -15.50 -15.76
N SER A 70 5.37 -15.67 -17.07
CA SER A 70 6.61 -16.28 -17.55
C SER A 70 7.83 -15.40 -17.21
N PRO A 71 9.03 -15.97 -17.04
CA PRO A 71 10.25 -15.19 -16.81
C PRO A 71 10.50 -14.12 -17.89
N ALA A 72 10.11 -14.37 -19.13
CA ALA A 72 10.29 -13.43 -20.24
C ALA A 72 9.41 -12.18 -20.11
N ASP A 73 8.25 -12.29 -19.44
CA ASP A 73 7.29 -11.20 -19.29
C ASP A 73 7.54 -10.34 -18.04
N ARG A 74 8.41 -10.78 -17.11
CA ARG A 74 8.64 -10.12 -15.82
C ARG A 74 9.12 -8.67 -15.92
N THR A 75 9.76 -8.31 -17.03
CA THR A 75 10.26 -6.95 -17.28
C THR A 75 9.25 -6.05 -18.01
N ASP A 76 8.09 -6.58 -18.40
CA ASP A 76 7.03 -5.78 -19.00
C ASP A 76 6.47 -4.78 -17.96
N PRO A 77 6.34 -3.50 -18.30
CA PRO A 77 5.76 -2.49 -17.39
C PRO A 77 4.35 -2.82 -16.88
N ARG A 78 3.60 -3.65 -17.61
CA ARG A 78 2.27 -4.12 -17.18
C ARG A 78 2.35 -5.19 -16.08
N VAL A 79 3.55 -5.67 -15.80
CA VAL A 79 3.83 -6.66 -14.76
C VAL A 79 4.72 -6.04 -13.69
N SER A 80 5.73 -5.27 -14.09
CA SER A 80 6.68 -4.56 -13.23
C SER A 80 6.55 -3.04 -13.45
N PRO A 81 5.60 -2.36 -12.79
CA PRO A 81 5.27 -0.95 -13.06
C PRO A 81 6.43 0.02 -12.80
N LEU A 82 7.41 -0.33 -12.00
CA LEU A 82 8.63 0.47 -11.81
C LEU A 82 9.44 0.63 -13.10
N ARG A 83 9.30 -0.28 -14.06
CA ARG A 83 9.95 -0.25 -15.37
C ARG A 83 9.19 0.57 -16.41
N GLY A 84 8.00 1.02 -16.05
CA GLY A 84 7.14 1.84 -16.90
C GLY A 84 7.41 3.33 -16.77
N LYS A 85 6.74 4.10 -17.61
CA LYS A 85 6.73 5.57 -17.51
C LYS A 85 5.83 5.97 -16.35
N VAL A 86 6.36 6.73 -15.39
CA VAL A 86 5.63 7.19 -14.20
C VAL A 86 5.22 8.66 -14.28
N ALA A 87 5.72 9.42 -15.26
CA ALA A 87 5.29 10.81 -15.48
C ALA A 87 3.81 10.87 -15.83
N GLY A 88 3.10 11.88 -15.31
CA GLY A 88 1.67 12.10 -15.56
C GLY A 88 0.73 11.10 -14.89
N LEU A 89 1.23 10.31 -13.95
CA LEU A 89 0.37 9.47 -13.09
C LEU A 89 -0.41 10.34 -12.09
N PRO A 90 -1.56 9.85 -11.60
CA PRO A 90 -2.33 10.54 -10.57
C PRO A 90 -1.53 10.67 -9.27
N PRO A 91 -1.84 11.67 -8.40
CA PRO A 91 -1.26 11.79 -7.07
C PRO A 91 -1.30 10.46 -6.32
N ALA A 92 -0.23 10.18 -5.57
CA ALA A 92 -0.05 8.88 -4.91
C ALA A 92 0.15 9.02 -3.40
N PHE A 93 -0.44 8.10 -2.64
CA PHE A 93 -0.04 7.80 -1.28
C PHE A 93 0.53 6.38 -1.25
N VAL A 94 1.81 6.26 -0.91
CA VAL A 94 2.53 4.98 -0.89
C VAL A 94 2.88 4.62 0.54
N VAL A 95 2.62 3.37 0.93
CA VAL A 95 3.04 2.83 2.22
C VAL A 95 4.05 1.73 1.98
N THR A 96 5.18 1.77 2.69
CA THR A 96 6.15 0.67 2.75
C THR A 96 6.39 0.26 4.19
N CYS A 97 6.51 -1.03 4.46
CA CYS A 97 6.81 -1.55 5.80
C CYS A 97 8.32 -1.79 5.96
N GLU A 98 8.83 -1.59 7.16
CA GLU A 98 10.28 -1.73 7.46
C GLU A 98 10.77 -3.16 7.25
N PHE A 99 10.04 -4.13 7.78
CA PHE A 99 10.38 -5.56 7.72
C PHE A 99 9.63 -6.27 6.58
N ASP A 100 9.86 -5.79 5.35
CA ASP A 100 9.15 -6.28 4.16
C ASP A 100 10.16 -6.48 3.00
N PRO A 101 10.22 -7.65 2.37
CA PRO A 101 11.01 -7.83 1.14
C PRO A 101 10.70 -6.78 0.06
N LEU A 102 9.45 -6.33 -0.04
CA LEU A 102 8.98 -5.34 -1.03
C LEU A 102 9.33 -3.89 -0.66
N ARG A 103 9.95 -3.64 0.50
CA ARG A 103 10.27 -2.29 0.99
C ARG A 103 10.96 -1.43 -0.06
N ASP A 104 12.08 -1.91 -0.57
CA ASP A 104 12.96 -1.09 -1.40
C ASP A 104 12.42 -0.88 -2.82
N GLU A 105 11.65 -1.82 -3.37
CA GLU A 105 10.99 -1.60 -4.66
C GLU A 105 9.82 -0.61 -4.55
N GLY A 106 9.06 -0.66 -3.44
CA GLY A 106 8.02 0.32 -3.14
C GLY A 106 8.58 1.73 -2.93
N VAL A 107 9.72 1.85 -2.21
CA VAL A 107 10.46 3.13 -2.07
C VAL A 107 10.89 3.64 -3.44
N ALA A 108 11.52 2.79 -4.25
CA ALA A 108 11.99 3.19 -5.58
C ALA A 108 10.85 3.66 -6.50
N TYR A 109 9.68 3.02 -6.40
CA TYR A 109 8.52 3.46 -7.18
C TYR A 109 8.00 4.83 -6.74
N ALA A 110 7.92 5.07 -5.43
CA ALA A 110 7.54 6.37 -4.89
C ALA A 110 8.53 7.46 -5.30
N GLU A 111 9.83 7.19 -5.21
CA GLU A 111 10.89 8.12 -5.60
C GLU A 111 10.88 8.40 -7.12
N ALA A 112 10.67 7.38 -7.95
CA ALA A 112 10.56 7.54 -9.39
C ALA A 112 9.37 8.42 -9.79
N MET A 113 8.20 8.22 -9.16
CA MET A 113 7.04 9.09 -9.38
C MET A 113 7.32 10.53 -8.95
N ALA A 114 7.89 10.74 -7.77
CA ALA A 114 8.22 12.08 -7.27
C ALA A 114 9.23 12.79 -8.19
N ALA A 115 10.27 12.10 -8.63
CA ALA A 115 11.27 12.62 -9.56
C ALA A 115 10.65 12.99 -10.93
N ALA A 116 9.58 12.32 -11.33
CA ALA A 116 8.83 12.62 -12.54
C ALA A 116 7.76 13.73 -12.36
N GLY A 117 7.72 14.40 -11.21
CA GLY A 117 6.80 15.50 -10.90
C GLY A 117 5.41 15.06 -10.47
N VAL A 118 5.18 13.80 -10.15
CA VAL A 118 3.92 13.31 -9.57
C VAL A 118 3.89 13.70 -8.10
N PRO A 119 2.80 14.28 -7.56
CA PRO A 119 2.63 14.48 -6.13
C PRO A 119 2.59 13.15 -5.38
N VAL A 120 3.57 12.90 -4.51
CA VAL A 120 3.68 11.64 -3.75
C VAL A 120 3.80 11.93 -2.26
N GLU A 121 2.95 11.30 -1.47
CA GLU A 121 3.10 11.15 -0.03
C GLU A 121 3.59 9.73 0.25
N HIS A 122 4.69 9.58 0.96
CA HIS A 122 5.28 8.27 1.27
C HIS A 122 5.35 8.05 2.77
N LEU A 123 4.61 7.06 3.27
CA LEU A 123 4.65 6.59 4.65
C LEU A 123 5.57 5.37 4.76
N ARG A 124 6.67 5.54 5.49
CA ARG A 124 7.54 4.42 5.91
C ARG A 124 7.05 3.93 7.26
N ALA A 125 6.38 2.77 7.30
CA ALA A 125 5.81 2.19 8.51
C ALA A 125 6.89 1.44 9.29
N SER A 126 7.57 2.15 10.21
CA SER A 126 8.60 1.56 11.07
C SER A 126 8.00 0.58 12.07
N GLY A 127 8.72 -0.53 12.33
CA GLY A 127 8.25 -1.61 13.20
C GLY A 127 7.22 -2.53 12.56
N HIS A 128 6.82 -2.29 11.32
CA HIS A 128 5.82 -3.08 10.62
C HIS A 128 6.44 -4.07 9.63
N PHE A 129 5.85 -5.27 9.54
CA PHE A 129 6.14 -6.25 8.50
C PHE A 129 5.02 -6.24 7.45
N HIS A 130 5.25 -6.92 6.34
CA HIS A 130 4.25 -7.05 5.27
C HIS A 130 2.90 -7.50 5.84
N SER A 131 1.82 -6.85 5.45
CA SER A 131 0.46 -7.11 5.94
C SER A 131 0.13 -6.68 7.38
N SER A 132 1.10 -6.43 8.26
CA SER A 132 0.80 -6.05 9.66
C SER A 132 0.02 -4.74 9.75
N PHE A 133 0.22 -3.86 8.80
CA PHE A 133 -0.45 -2.56 8.73
C PHE A 133 -1.97 -2.67 8.57
N ALA A 134 -2.47 -3.79 8.03
CA ALA A 134 -3.89 -4.07 7.85
C ALA A 134 -4.55 -4.81 9.01
N MET A 135 -3.78 -5.34 9.92
CA MET A 135 -4.32 -6.06 11.08
C MET A 135 -4.96 -5.06 12.06
N VAL A 136 -6.17 -4.59 11.73
CA VAL A 136 -6.80 -3.40 12.32
C VAL A 136 -6.92 -3.51 13.83
N ASP A 137 -7.51 -4.55 14.37
CA ASP A 137 -7.75 -4.69 15.80
C ASP A 137 -6.63 -5.42 16.56
N VAL A 138 -5.59 -5.85 15.85
CA VAL A 138 -4.45 -6.59 16.42
C VAL A 138 -3.21 -5.70 16.52
N VAL A 139 -2.93 -4.89 15.49
CA VAL A 139 -1.74 -4.05 15.42
C VAL A 139 -2.13 -2.57 15.58
N ILE A 140 -2.21 -2.13 16.83
CA ILE A 140 -2.62 -0.76 17.19
C ILE A 140 -1.63 0.29 16.71
N THR A 141 -0.34 -0.04 16.57
CA THR A 141 0.71 0.86 16.06
C THR A 141 0.46 1.30 14.62
N GLY A 142 -0.37 0.60 13.87
CA GLY A 142 -0.80 0.99 12.52
C GLY A 142 -1.89 2.08 12.49
N VAL A 143 -2.54 2.40 13.62
CA VAL A 143 -3.66 3.36 13.66
C VAL A 143 -3.30 4.73 13.09
N PRO A 144 -2.18 5.39 13.49
CA PRO A 144 -1.82 6.71 12.95
C PRO A 144 -1.62 6.69 11.44
N GLY A 145 -0.97 5.64 10.92
CA GLY A 145 -0.72 5.52 9.48
C GLY A 145 -2.01 5.24 8.69
N ARG A 146 -2.91 4.42 9.22
CA ARG A 146 -4.24 4.21 8.60
C ARG A 146 -5.05 5.51 8.56
N ALA A 147 -4.95 6.35 9.59
CA ALA A 147 -5.57 7.67 9.58
C ALA A 147 -4.99 8.58 8.48
N GLN A 148 -3.67 8.53 8.25
CA GLN A 148 -3.02 9.26 7.16
C GLN A 148 -3.51 8.76 5.78
N MET A 149 -3.62 7.44 5.59
CA MET A 149 -4.18 6.85 4.37
C MET A 149 -5.61 7.33 4.11
N ALA A 150 -6.46 7.30 5.14
CA ALA A 150 -7.84 7.79 5.05
C ALA A 150 -7.88 9.29 4.70
N GLY A 151 -7.03 10.09 5.32
CA GLY A 151 -6.86 11.51 5.00
C GLY A 151 -6.46 11.74 3.54
N ALA A 152 -5.47 10.99 3.05
CA ALA A 152 -5.05 11.08 1.64
C ALA A 152 -6.19 10.72 0.66
N LEU A 153 -6.92 9.64 0.92
CA LEU A 153 -8.07 9.26 0.11
C LEU A 153 -9.15 10.36 0.10
N ARG A 154 -9.39 11.01 1.23
CA ARG A 154 -10.34 12.13 1.31
C ARG A 154 -9.86 13.32 0.47
N ARG A 155 -8.57 13.70 0.57
CA ARG A 155 -7.97 14.77 -0.24
C ARG A 155 -8.09 14.46 -1.74
N PHE A 156 -7.75 13.24 -2.15
CA PHE A 156 -7.87 12.82 -3.56
C PHE A 156 -9.32 12.81 -4.04
N ALA A 157 -10.27 12.54 -3.15
CA ALA A 157 -11.71 12.61 -3.46
C ALA A 157 -12.31 14.02 -3.42
N GLY A 158 -11.53 15.04 -3.06
CA GLY A 158 -12.03 16.40 -2.85
C GLY A 158 -12.97 16.54 -1.64
N LEU A 159 -12.87 15.63 -0.66
CA LEU A 159 -13.68 15.64 0.55
C LEU A 159 -13.00 16.44 1.67
N PRO A 160 -13.75 17.11 2.55
CA PRO A 160 -13.18 17.84 3.67
C PRO A 160 -12.43 16.92 4.63
N GLU A 161 -11.42 17.46 5.33
CA GLU A 161 -10.74 16.71 6.38
C GLU A 161 -11.68 16.44 7.57
N VAL A 162 -11.51 15.29 8.23
CA VAL A 162 -12.25 14.99 9.47
C VAL A 162 -11.62 15.78 10.60
N SER A 163 -12.36 16.71 11.21
CA SER A 163 -11.90 17.40 12.42
C SER A 163 -11.76 16.40 13.57
N ARG A 164 -10.63 16.43 14.29
CA ARG A 164 -10.35 15.53 15.44
C ARG A 164 -11.35 15.65 16.61
N GLY A 165 -12.41 16.43 16.46
CA GLY A 165 -13.40 16.70 17.52
C GLY A 165 -14.57 15.69 17.59
N ASP A 166 -14.73 14.80 16.61
CA ASP A 166 -15.96 13.99 16.49
C ASP A 166 -15.82 12.54 17.03
N GLU A 167 -14.62 12.15 17.48
CA GLU A 167 -14.41 10.79 18.03
C GLU A 167 -14.74 10.64 19.53
N SER A 168 -14.98 11.76 20.24
CA SER A 168 -15.26 11.69 21.67
C SER A 168 -16.72 11.38 22.04
N SER A 169 -17.64 11.29 21.07
CA SER A 169 -19.07 11.11 21.31
C SER A 169 -19.61 9.70 21.03
N LYS A 170 -18.78 8.80 20.46
CA LYS A 170 -19.16 7.38 20.40
C LYS A 170 -18.63 6.67 21.62
N GLY A 171 -19.46 6.68 22.66
CA GLY A 171 -19.20 5.93 23.90
C GLY A 171 -18.79 4.49 23.58
N HIS A 172 -17.66 4.12 24.12
CA HIS A 172 -17.17 2.75 24.15
C HIS A 172 -18.12 1.95 25.03
N ASP A 173 -19.14 1.36 24.43
CA ASP A 173 -19.98 0.33 25.09
C ASP A 173 -19.13 -0.95 25.15
N SER A 174 -18.34 -1.07 26.22
CA SER A 174 -17.47 -2.22 26.45
C SER A 174 -18.30 -3.46 26.68
N PRO A 175 -17.97 -4.63 26.12
CA PRO A 175 -18.70 -5.87 26.31
C PRO A 175 -18.75 -6.39 27.76
N GLU A 176 -17.98 -5.81 28.67
CA GLU A 176 -17.85 -6.26 30.06
C GLU A 176 -19.12 -6.05 30.92
N HIS A 177 -20.06 -5.21 30.51
CA HIS A 177 -21.29 -4.98 31.28
C HIS A 177 -22.46 -5.93 30.98
N ARG A 178 -22.32 -6.84 30.01
CA ARG A 178 -23.40 -7.80 29.68
C ARG A 178 -23.38 -9.12 30.43
N ILE A 179 -22.34 -9.42 31.23
CA ILE A 179 -22.22 -10.70 31.94
C ILE A 179 -22.80 -10.63 33.37
N ALA A 180 -22.97 -9.44 33.93
CA ALA A 180 -23.44 -9.29 35.32
C ALA A 180 -24.98 -9.32 35.51
N ALA A 181 -25.78 -9.28 34.44
CA ALA A 181 -27.24 -9.21 34.52
C ALA A 181 -27.97 -10.54 34.33
N ALA A 182 -27.26 -11.66 34.19
CA ALA A 182 -27.85 -12.98 33.97
C ALA A 182 -27.68 -13.96 35.17
N ALA A 183 -27.29 -13.45 36.33
CA ALA A 183 -27.10 -14.27 37.55
C ALA A 183 -27.79 -13.65 38.77
N SER A 184 -29.05 -13.23 38.62
CA SER A 184 -29.94 -12.92 39.73
C SER A 184 -31.36 -13.38 39.42
#